data_a33e7970f85672ec74fe468ca2eb863e
#
_entry.id   a33e7970f85672ec74fe468ca2eb863e
#
_cell.length_a   1.000
_cell.length_b   1.000
_cell.length_c   1.000
_cell.angle_alpha   90.00
_cell.angle_beta   90.00
_cell.angle_gamma   90.00
#
_symmetry.space_group_name_H-M   'P 1'
#
loop_
_entity.id
_entity.type
_entity.pdbx_description
1 polymer ?
#
loop_
_entity_poly.entity_id
_entity_poly.type
_entity_poly.pdbx_seq_one_letter_code
_entity_poly.pdbx_strand_id
1 'polypeptide(L)'
;TLPEKRSSESVSLYGVKPDSDYVKLHSSGKKVDISTAYAEKYGVEKGDTITLKDPYGSDKYKFEVGGIYDYPSTIAVFMEQDLFRQTFDYDSDYFNAYFSDQKIKDIDDALISTEITVDDLTKTSRQLIRSMGSMMNLFLVVGALMFVLILYLLSKIIIEKNAQSISMVKILGYNNREINRIYLHSTTIV
;
A
#
# COMPACT_ATOMS: atom_id res chain seq x y z
N THR A 1 1.08 14.61 34.67
CA THR A 1 1.10 13.38 33.86
C THR A 1 -0.33 12.94 33.62
N LEU A 2 -0.87 13.23 32.44
CA LEU A 2 -2.17 12.73 32.00
C LEU A 2 -2.06 11.21 31.83
N PRO A 3 -3.07 10.43 32.28
CA PRO A 3 -3.06 8.99 32.03
C PRO A 3 -3.21 8.77 30.52
N GLU A 4 -2.24 8.10 29.94
CA GLU A 4 -2.32 7.57 28.57
C GLU A 4 -3.59 6.74 28.46
N LYS A 5 -4.51 7.22 27.65
CA LYS A 5 -5.72 6.50 27.27
C LYS A 5 -5.27 5.30 26.43
N ARG A 6 -5.07 4.14 27.08
CA ARG A 6 -4.81 2.88 26.41
C ARG A 6 -6.02 2.58 25.52
N SER A 7 -5.93 2.96 24.27
CA SER A 7 -6.87 2.48 23.26
C SER A 7 -6.65 0.98 23.13
N SER A 8 -7.64 0.18 23.55
CA SER A 8 -7.64 -1.24 23.26
C SER A 8 -7.84 -1.39 21.75
N GLU A 9 -6.86 -1.94 21.08
CA GLU A 9 -6.92 -2.21 19.66
C GLU A 9 -7.27 -3.66 19.41
N SER A 10 -8.07 -3.89 18.38
CA SER A 10 -8.46 -5.25 18.00
C SER A 10 -7.28 -5.99 17.39
N VAL A 11 -7.04 -7.20 17.85
CA VAL A 11 -5.99 -8.11 17.35
C VAL A 11 -6.69 -9.28 16.66
N SER A 12 -6.30 -9.56 15.42
CA SER A 12 -6.79 -10.74 14.69
C SER A 12 -6.09 -11.99 15.19
N LEU A 13 -6.86 -13.04 15.49
CA LEU A 13 -6.33 -14.33 15.95
C LEU A 13 -6.55 -15.39 14.87
N TYR A 14 -5.48 -16.10 14.53
CA TYR A 14 -5.50 -17.16 13.53
C TYR A 14 -5.07 -18.48 14.13
N GLY A 15 -6.00 -19.45 14.19
CA GLY A 15 -5.70 -20.85 14.46
C GLY A 15 -5.34 -21.57 13.17
N VAL A 16 -4.08 -21.92 12.99
CA VAL A 16 -3.55 -22.48 11.74
C VAL A 16 -3.28 -23.96 11.91
N LYS A 17 -3.66 -24.75 10.91
CA LYS A 17 -3.37 -26.18 10.88
C LYS A 17 -1.85 -26.40 10.79
N PRO A 18 -1.23 -27.31 11.60
CA PRO A 18 0.23 -27.45 11.67
C PRO A 18 0.90 -27.79 10.33
N ASP A 19 0.21 -28.52 9.47
CA ASP A 19 0.66 -28.94 8.15
C ASP A 19 0.17 -28.04 7.00
N SER A 20 -0.18 -26.80 7.29
CA SER A 20 -0.65 -25.85 6.27
C SER A 20 0.43 -25.50 5.26
N ASP A 21 0.10 -25.59 3.97
CA ASP A 21 0.98 -25.15 2.88
C ASP A 21 0.99 -23.62 2.70
N TYR A 22 -0.03 -22.92 3.23
CA TYR A 22 -0.23 -21.49 3.04
C TYR A 22 0.36 -20.63 4.15
N VAL A 23 0.25 -21.09 5.41
CA VAL A 23 0.75 -20.37 6.58
C VAL A 23 1.64 -21.31 7.37
N LYS A 24 2.94 -21.03 7.38
CA LYS A 24 3.93 -21.85 8.09
C LYS A 24 4.34 -21.14 9.37
N LEU A 25 3.90 -21.67 10.50
CA LEU A 25 4.25 -21.15 11.81
C LEU A 25 5.73 -21.45 12.13
N HIS A 26 6.37 -20.51 12.81
CA HIS A 26 7.73 -20.68 13.34
C HIS A 26 7.72 -21.33 14.74
N SER A 27 6.60 -21.23 15.43
CA SER A 27 6.40 -21.77 16.77
C SER A 27 5.41 -22.93 16.76
N SER A 28 5.52 -23.77 17.80
CA SER A 28 4.65 -24.94 18.00
C SER A 28 4.23 -25.07 19.45
N GLY A 29 3.20 -25.87 19.69
CA GLY A 29 2.68 -26.17 21.01
C GLY A 29 2.00 -24.95 21.65
N LYS A 30 2.51 -24.48 22.80
CA LYS A 30 1.88 -23.38 23.56
C LYS A 30 2.36 -21.98 23.18
N LYS A 31 3.31 -21.88 22.26
CA LYS A 31 3.85 -20.60 21.78
C LYS A 31 3.07 -20.10 20.58
N VAL A 32 3.11 -18.78 20.39
CA VAL A 32 2.43 -18.12 19.30
C VAL A 32 3.42 -17.31 18.46
N ASP A 33 3.10 -17.14 17.18
CA ASP A 33 3.78 -16.19 16.33
C ASP A 33 2.97 -14.89 16.26
N ILE A 34 3.66 -13.76 16.27
CA ILE A 34 3.05 -12.44 16.11
C ILE A 34 3.37 -11.89 14.74
N SER A 35 2.48 -11.07 14.20
CA SER A 35 2.73 -10.37 12.92
C SER A 35 3.86 -9.35 13.04
N THR A 36 4.57 -9.07 11.95
CA THR A 36 5.55 -7.97 11.86
C THR A 36 4.95 -6.65 12.33
N ALA A 37 3.70 -6.35 11.92
CA ALA A 37 2.97 -5.16 12.37
C ALA A 37 2.76 -5.12 13.88
N TYR A 38 2.51 -6.27 14.53
CA TYR A 38 2.40 -6.35 15.99
C TYR A 38 3.73 -6.07 16.66
N ALA A 39 4.79 -6.75 16.20
CA ALA A 39 6.15 -6.63 16.74
C ALA A 39 6.65 -5.19 16.69
N GLU A 40 6.55 -4.55 15.53
CA GLU A 40 6.99 -3.17 15.33
C GLU A 40 6.20 -2.16 16.16
N LYS A 41 4.87 -2.32 16.22
CA LYS A 41 4.01 -1.37 16.91
C LYS A 41 4.18 -1.39 18.42
N TYR A 42 4.35 -2.57 19.01
CA TYR A 42 4.41 -2.75 20.46
C TYR A 42 5.82 -3.03 20.98
N GLY A 43 6.82 -3.12 20.11
CA GLY A 43 8.19 -3.40 20.49
C GLY A 43 8.35 -4.77 21.13
N VAL A 44 7.59 -5.78 20.64
CA VAL A 44 7.59 -7.14 21.18
C VAL A 44 8.54 -8.02 20.38
N GLU A 45 9.38 -8.78 21.07
CA GLU A 45 10.35 -9.67 20.48
C GLU A 45 10.05 -11.14 20.79
N LYS A 46 10.75 -12.04 20.11
CA LYS A 46 10.70 -13.48 20.39
C LYS A 46 11.15 -13.76 21.83
N GLY A 47 10.34 -14.50 22.56
CA GLY A 47 10.55 -14.85 23.97
C GLY A 47 9.75 -13.98 24.95
N ASP A 48 9.17 -12.88 24.48
CA ASP A 48 8.32 -12.04 25.29
C ASP A 48 6.97 -12.71 25.58
N THR A 49 6.28 -12.20 26.59
CA THR A 49 4.92 -12.64 26.92
C THR A 49 3.92 -11.55 26.55
N ILE A 50 2.97 -11.88 25.70
CA ILE A 50 1.85 -11.01 25.35
C ILE A 50 0.62 -11.36 26.15
N THR A 51 -0.23 -10.37 26.43
CA THR A 51 -1.51 -10.58 27.11
C THR A 51 -2.62 -10.01 26.23
N LEU A 52 -3.49 -10.90 25.78
CA LEU A 52 -4.71 -10.54 25.04
C LEU A 52 -5.90 -10.51 26.00
N LYS A 53 -6.81 -9.58 25.78
CA LYS A 53 -8.02 -9.43 26.59
C LYS A 53 -9.23 -9.68 25.70
N ASP A 54 -10.20 -10.44 26.21
CA ASP A 54 -11.49 -10.57 25.54
C ASP A 54 -12.19 -9.21 25.46
N PRO A 55 -12.59 -8.74 24.26
CA PRO A 55 -13.28 -7.47 24.09
C PRO A 55 -14.68 -7.45 24.73
N TYR A 56 -15.30 -8.59 24.91
CA TYR A 56 -16.67 -8.75 25.43
C TYR A 56 -16.72 -9.36 26.83
N GLY A 57 -15.58 -9.88 27.32
CA GLY A 57 -15.45 -10.54 28.61
C GLY A 57 -14.41 -9.91 29.52
N SER A 58 -14.14 -10.59 30.64
CA SER A 58 -13.10 -10.22 31.61
C SER A 58 -11.81 -11.05 31.42
N ASP A 59 -11.84 -12.02 30.54
CA ASP A 59 -10.78 -13.01 30.41
C ASP A 59 -9.53 -12.44 29.78
N LYS A 60 -8.40 -12.92 30.27
CA LYS A 60 -7.05 -12.53 29.82
C LYS A 60 -6.27 -13.78 29.47
N TYR A 61 -5.80 -13.81 28.27
CA TYR A 61 -5.01 -14.90 27.72
C TYR A 61 -3.54 -14.47 27.62
N LYS A 62 -2.64 -15.27 28.18
CA LYS A 62 -1.19 -15.01 28.14
C LYS A 62 -0.53 -16.01 27.20
N PHE A 63 0.28 -15.52 26.30
CA PHE A 63 1.03 -16.34 25.34
C PHE A 63 2.48 -15.92 25.31
N GLU A 64 3.39 -16.90 25.21
CA GLU A 64 4.81 -16.67 24.94
C GLU A 64 5.00 -16.55 23.42
N VAL A 65 5.71 -15.53 22.98
CA VAL A 65 6.03 -15.30 21.56
C VAL A 65 7.15 -16.23 21.14
N GLY A 66 6.85 -17.17 20.25
CA GLY A 66 7.81 -18.12 19.71
C GLY A 66 8.50 -17.64 18.44
N GLY A 67 7.87 -16.74 17.69
CA GLY A 67 8.41 -16.19 16.46
C GLY A 67 7.66 -14.94 15.96
N ILE A 68 8.21 -14.33 14.94
CA ILE A 68 7.58 -13.22 14.21
C ILE A 68 7.27 -13.72 12.80
N TYR A 69 6.00 -13.67 12.43
CA TYR A 69 5.52 -14.04 11.10
C TYR A 69 5.47 -12.81 10.20
N ASP A 70 6.05 -12.91 8.99
CA ASP A 70 6.10 -11.79 8.04
C ASP A 70 4.69 -11.45 7.52
N TYR A 71 4.01 -10.60 8.27
CA TYR A 71 2.66 -10.12 7.96
C TYR A 71 2.49 -8.65 8.39
N PRO A 72 2.89 -7.71 7.51
CA PRO A 72 2.87 -6.28 7.83
C PRO A 72 1.49 -5.63 7.73
N SER A 73 0.48 -6.36 7.20
CA SER A 73 -0.82 -5.77 6.86
C SER A 73 -1.71 -5.45 8.07
N THR A 74 -1.68 -6.29 9.11
CA THR A 74 -2.52 -6.11 10.30
C THR A 74 -1.83 -6.64 11.55
N ILE A 75 -2.33 -6.17 12.70
CA ILE A 75 -1.91 -6.67 14.01
C ILE A 75 -2.58 -8.03 14.22
N ALA A 76 -1.78 -9.09 14.20
CA ALA A 76 -2.26 -10.45 14.27
C ALA A 76 -1.40 -11.35 15.15
N VAL A 77 -2.03 -12.39 15.68
CA VAL A 77 -1.39 -13.49 16.41
C VAL A 77 -1.77 -14.79 15.74
N PHE A 78 -0.78 -15.60 15.44
CA PHE A 78 -0.94 -16.90 14.81
C PHE A 78 -0.55 -17.99 15.81
N MET A 79 -1.35 -19.03 15.89
CA MET A 79 -1.12 -20.17 16.76
C MET A 79 -1.57 -21.47 16.11
N GLU A 80 -1.13 -22.60 16.62
CA GLU A 80 -1.66 -23.87 16.16
C GLU A 80 -3.18 -23.97 16.40
N GLN A 81 -3.88 -24.60 15.49
CA GLN A 81 -5.34 -24.74 15.54
C GLN A 81 -5.82 -25.41 16.81
N ASP A 82 -5.10 -26.41 17.30
CA ASP A 82 -5.45 -27.11 18.53
C ASP A 82 -5.28 -26.23 19.76
N LEU A 83 -4.22 -25.42 19.81
CA LEU A 83 -4.05 -24.41 20.87
C LEU A 83 -5.18 -23.38 20.84
N PHE A 84 -5.58 -22.92 19.64
CA PHE A 84 -6.68 -21.99 19.45
C PHE A 84 -7.98 -22.55 20.00
N ARG A 85 -8.34 -23.78 19.60
CA ARG A 85 -9.58 -24.45 20.02
C ARG A 85 -9.63 -24.64 21.54
N GLN A 86 -8.52 -25.13 22.12
CA GLN A 86 -8.42 -25.33 23.58
C GLN A 86 -8.51 -24.03 24.37
N THR A 87 -7.89 -22.96 23.84
CA THR A 87 -7.83 -21.68 24.56
C THR A 87 -9.18 -20.96 24.56
N PHE A 88 -9.92 -21.08 23.48
CA PHE A 88 -11.20 -20.38 23.30
C PHE A 88 -12.44 -21.29 23.40
N ASP A 89 -12.26 -22.51 23.89
CA ASP A 89 -13.33 -23.49 24.14
C ASP A 89 -14.18 -23.81 22.91
N TYR A 90 -13.48 -24.01 21.76
CA TYR A 90 -14.12 -24.47 20.52
C TYR A 90 -14.03 -25.99 20.40
N ASP A 91 -15.00 -26.58 19.69
CA ASP A 91 -15.03 -27.99 19.38
C ASP A 91 -13.77 -28.43 18.58
N SER A 92 -13.40 -29.70 18.72
CA SER A 92 -12.19 -30.26 18.08
C SER A 92 -12.20 -30.26 16.55
N ASP A 93 -13.37 -30.16 15.94
CA ASP A 93 -13.59 -30.08 14.49
C ASP A 93 -13.92 -28.66 14.01
N TYR A 94 -13.95 -27.68 14.92
CA TYR A 94 -14.24 -26.29 14.55
C TYR A 94 -13.21 -25.70 13.58
N PHE A 95 -13.71 -25.11 12.53
CA PHE A 95 -12.96 -24.23 11.62
C PHE A 95 -13.94 -23.20 11.00
N ASN A 96 -13.42 -22.08 10.53
CA ASN A 96 -14.22 -21.02 9.94
C ASN A 96 -13.67 -20.48 8.62
N ALA A 97 -12.50 -20.96 8.17
CA ALA A 97 -11.91 -20.55 6.91
C ALA A 97 -11.12 -21.68 6.25
N TYR A 98 -11.17 -21.70 4.93
CA TYR A 98 -10.33 -22.53 4.07
C TYR A 98 -9.48 -21.67 3.18
N PHE A 99 -8.23 -22.09 2.96
CA PHE A 99 -7.35 -21.59 1.91
C PHE A 99 -7.20 -22.66 0.82
N SER A 100 -7.31 -22.25 -0.42
CA SER A 100 -7.13 -23.14 -1.56
C SER A 100 -6.57 -22.37 -2.76
N ASP A 101 -5.72 -23.01 -3.54
CA ASP A 101 -5.23 -22.51 -4.83
C ASP A 101 -6.25 -22.71 -5.97
N GLN A 102 -7.26 -23.53 -5.72
CA GLN A 102 -8.33 -23.83 -6.67
C GLN A 102 -9.71 -23.57 -6.06
N LYS A 103 -10.68 -23.31 -6.94
CA LYS A 103 -12.06 -23.14 -6.49
C LYS A 103 -12.59 -24.41 -5.84
N ILE A 104 -12.99 -24.32 -4.58
CA ILE A 104 -13.62 -25.42 -3.84
C ILE A 104 -15.05 -25.58 -4.38
N LYS A 105 -15.43 -26.81 -4.80
CA LYS A 105 -16.72 -27.07 -5.44
C LYS A 105 -17.68 -27.88 -4.59
N ASP A 106 -17.18 -28.54 -3.54
CA ASP A 106 -17.94 -29.53 -2.76
C ASP A 106 -18.44 -28.98 -1.42
N ILE A 107 -18.54 -27.67 -1.31
CA ILE A 107 -19.13 -27.01 -0.13
C ILE A 107 -20.49 -26.44 -0.54
N ASP A 108 -21.50 -26.66 0.30
CA ASP A 108 -22.82 -26.06 0.13
C ASP A 108 -22.73 -24.53 0.22
N ASP A 109 -23.25 -23.84 -0.79
CA ASP A 109 -23.24 -22.36 -0.86
C ASP A 109 -23.90 -21.72 0.38
N ALA A 110 -24.83 -22.42 1.04
CA ALA A 110 -25.46 -21.95 2.28
C ALA A 110 -24.49 -21.86 3.47
N LEU A 111 -23.35 -22.56 3.42
CA LEU A 111 -22.32 -22.55 4.44
C LEU A 111 -21.20 -21.53 4.14
N ILE A 112 -21.21 -20.94 2.95
CA ILE A 112 -20.20 -19.99 2.52
C ILE A 112 -20.67 -18.57 2.86
N SER A 113 -20.04 -17.96 3.85
CA SER A 113 -20.31 -16.56 4.19
C SER A 113 -19.67 -15.60 3.19
N THR A 114 -18.44 -15.89 2.78
CA THR A 114 -17.67 -15.03 1.85
C THR A 114 -16.61 -15.87 1.14
N GLU A 115 -16.50 -15.69 -0.17
CA GLU A 115 -15.37 -16.17 -0.97
C GLU A 115 -14.49 -14.97 -1.32
N ILE A 116 -13.21 -15.03 -1.01
CA ILE A 116 -12.23 -13.97 -1.34
C ILE A 116 -11.26 -14.54 -2.34
N THR A 117 -11.30 -14.02 -3.56
CA THR A 117 -10.40 -14.43 -4.64
C THR A 117 -9.21 -13.47 -4.77
N VAL A 118 -8.14 -13.91 -5.43
CA VAL A 118 -7.00 -13.05 -5.77
C VAL A 118 -7.45 -11.87 -6.63
N ASP A 119 -8.48 -12.07 -7.48
CA ASP A 119 -9.04 -10.99 -8.29
C ASP A 119 -9.74 -9.92 -7.43
N ASP A 120 -10.46 -10.32 -6.41
CA ASP A 120 -11.10 -9.39 -5.46
C ASP A 120 -10.06 -8.58 -4.68
N LEU A 121 -9.01 -9.22 -4.19
CA LEU A 121 -7.92 -8.56 -3.49
C LEU A 121 -7.18 -7.55 -4.39
N THR A 122 -6.98 -7.88 -5.65
CA THR A 122 -6.27 -7.02 -6.61
C THR A 122 -7.16 -5.98 -7.27
N LYS A 123 -8.49 -6.14 -7.25
CA LYS A 123 -9.46 -5.24 -7.88
C LYS A 123 -9.34 -3.81 -7.38
N THR A 124 -9.25 -3.63 -6.07
CA THR A 124 -9.06 -2.31 -5.43
C THR A 124 -7.74 -1.67 -5.85
N SER A 125 -6.65 -2.44 -5.82
CA SER A 125 -5.33 -1.95 -6.27
C SER A 125 -5.34 -1.56 -7.75
N ARG A 126 -5.94 -2.37 -8.61
CA ARG A 126 -6.08 -2.06 -10.05
C ARG A 126 -6.93 -0.79 -10.26
N GLN A 127 -7.98 -0.60 -9.47
CA GLN A 127 -8.81 0.59 -9.55
C GLN A 127 -8.04 1.85 -9.12
N LEU A 128 -7.26 1.77 -8.05
CA LEU A 128 -6.37 2.85 -7.60
C LEU A 128 -5.33 3.20 -8.67
N ILE A 129 -4.66 2.20 -9.26
CA ILE A 129 -3.66 2.41 -10.32
C ILE A 129 -4.31 3.09 -11.53
N ARG A 130 -5.52 2.69 -11.94
CA ARG A 130 -6.24 3.34 -13.04
C ARG A 130 -6.60 4.79 -12.71
N SER A 131 -7.09 5.05 -11.50
CA SER A 131 -7.43 6.42 -11.07
C SER A 131 -6.18 7.30 -11.00
N MET A 132 -5.08 6.81 -10.45
CA MET A 132 -3.81 7.52 -10.43
C MET A 132 -3.25 7.77 -11.83
N GLY A 133 -3.35 6.80 -12.74
CA GLY A 133 -2.95 6.96 -14.14
C GLY A 133 -3.75 8.05 -14.86
N SER A 134 -5.05 8.16 -14.60
CA SER A 134 -5.90 9.22 -15.16
C SER A 134 -5.50 10.60 -14.62
N MET A 135 -5.22 10.72 -13.33
CA MET A 135 -4.69 11.96 -12.73
C MET A 135 -3.33 12.36 -13.32
N MET A 136 -2.43 11.39 -13.47
CA MET A 136 -1.11 11.63 -14.05
C MET A 136 -1.20 12.17 -15.47
N ASN A 137 -2.09 11.62 -16.31
CA ASN A 137 -2.34 12.13 -17.64
C ASN A 137 -2.87 13.57 -17.64
N LEU A 138 -3.76 13.90 -16.70
CA LEU A 138 -4.24 15.29 -16.55
C LEU A 138 -3.09 16.23 -16.20
N PHE A 139 -2.22 15.86 -15.26
CA PHE A 139 -1.05 16.67 -14.89
C PHE A 139 -0.07 16.84 -16.06
N LEU A 140 0.14 15.80 -16.87
CA LEU A 140 0.99 15.88 -18.06
C LEU A 140 0.43 16.88 -19.09
N VAL A 141 -0.87 16.87 -19.34
CA VAL A 141 -1.53 17.80 -20.27
C VAL A 141 -1.41 19.24 -19.77
N VAL A 142 -1.72 19.47 -18.48
CA VAL A 142 -1.60 20.79 -17.86
C VAL A 142 -0.15 21.28 -17.88
N GLY A 143 0.80 20.41 -17.54
CA GLY A 143 2.23 20.72 -17.57
C GLY A 143 2.72 21.09 -18.98
N ALA A 144 2.29 20.35 -19.99
CA ALA A 144 2.62 20.64 -21.39
C ALA A 144 2.08 22.01 -21.82
N LEU A 145 0.84 22.34 -21.47
CA LEU A 145 0.26 23.65 -21.75
C LEU A 145 1.02 24.79 -21.08
N MET A 146 1.35 24.61 -19.79
CA MET A 146 2.18 25.59 -19.06
C MET A 146 3.56 25.77 -19.67
N PHE A 147 4.18 24.67 -20.08
CA PHE A 147 5.48 24.72 -20.78
C PHE A 147 5.41 25.55 -22.08
N VAL A 148 4.41 25.32 -22.91
CA VAL A 148 4.21 26.10 -24.14
C VAL A 148 4.00 27.59 -23.85
N LEU A 149 3.20 27.91 -22.81
CA LEU A 149 3.00 29.30 -22.39
C LEU A 149 4.29 29.97 -21.94
N ILE A 150 5.11 29.28 -21.16
CA ILE A 150 6.39 29.80 -20.69
C ILE A 150 7.34 30.04 -21.88
N LEU A 151 7.44 29.10 -22.81
CA LEU A 151 8.25 29.27 -24.02
C LEU A 151 7.78 30.48 -24.85
N TYR A 152 6.46 30.64 -25.00
CA TYR A 152 5.90 31.81 -25.71
C TYR A 152 6.28 33.12 -25.01
N LEU A 153 6.11 33.21 -23.70
CA LEU A 153 6.45 34.41 -22.93
C LEU A 153 7.97 34.72 -23.00
N LEU A 154 8.83 33.72 -22.85
CA LEU A 154 10.27 33.89 -22.98
C LEU A 154 10.65 34.38 -24.37
N SER A 155 10.10 33.77 -25.41
CA SER A 155 10.34 34.19 -26.79
C SER A 155 9.90 35.64 -27.02
N LYS A 156 8.70 36.00 -26.50
CA LYS A 156 8.21 37.39 -26.59
C LYS A 156 9.10 38.38 -25.88
N ILE A 157 9.57 38.10 -24.67
CA ILE A 157 10.48 38.94 -23.90
C ILE A 157 11.81 39.11 -24.64
N ILE A 158 12.36 38.03 -25.21
CA ILE A 158 13.63 38.08 -25.97
C ILE A 158 13.47 38.98 -27.19
N ILE A 159 12.39 38.83 -27.94
CA ILE A 159 12.09 39.65 -29.13
C ILE A 159 11.93 41.13 -28.75
N GLU A 160 11.14 41.42 -27.70
CA GLU A 160 10.93 42.80 -27.23
C GLU A 160 12.23 43.46 -26.73
N LYS A 161 13.04 42.71 -25.97
CA LYS A 161 14.32 43.22 -25.46
C LYS A 161 15.36 43.46 -26.56
N ASN A 162 15.32 42.71 -27.65
CA ASN A 162 16.21 42.81 -28.80
C ASN A 162 15.60 43.57 -29.98
N ALA A 163 14.42 44.20 -29.80
CA ALA A 163 13.70 44.88 -30.89
C ALA A 163 14.57 45.94 -31.63
N GLN A 164 15.43 46.67 -30.91
CA GLN A 164 16.32 47.64 -31.45
C GLN A 164 17.43 47.03 -32.33
N SER A 165 18.00 45.91 -31.88
CA SER A 165 18.99 45.13 -32.64
C SER A 165 18.37 44.46 -33.88
N ILE A 166 17.14 43.95 -33.75
CA ILE A 166 16.38 43.36 -34.86
C ILE A 166 16.06 44.41 -35.92
N SER A 167 15.68 45.63 -35.50
CA SER A 167 15.43 46.76 -36.42
C SER A 167 16.69 47.15 -37.20
N MET A 168 17.86 47.15 -36.55
CA MET A 168 19.13 47.47 -37.18
C MET A 168 19.52 46.41 -38.24
N VAL A 169 19.34 45.12 -37.95
CA VAL A 169 19.57 44.02 -38.90
C VAL A 169 18.62 44.10 -40.10
N LYS A 170 17.38 44.57 -39.87
CA LYS A 170 16.38 44.76 -40.93
C LYS A 170 16.77 45.93 -41.88
N ILE A 171 17.37 46.99 -41.35
CA ILE A 171 17.87 48.12 -42.17
C ILE A 171 19.07 47.65 -43.03
N LEU A 172 19.84 46.68 -42.59
CA LEU A 172 20.94 46.05 -43.32
C LEU A 172 20.47 45.07 -44.42
N GLY A 173 19.17 44.94 -44.65
CA GLY A 173 18.58 44.19 -45.77
C GLY A 173 18.23 42.72 -45.49
N TYR A 174 18.33 42.26 -44.21
CA TYR A 174 17.93 40.89 -43.88
C TYR A 174 16.43 40.72 -43.89
N ASN A 175 15.98 39.55 -44.40
CA ASN A 175 14.54 39.23 -44.50
C ASN A 175 14.03 38.70 -43.17
N ASN A 176 12.75 38.92 -42.86
CA ASN A 176 12.10 38.45 -41.64
C ASN A 176 12.29 36.94 -41.35
N ARG A 177 12.40 36.10 -42.39
CA ARG A 177 12.67 34.66 -42.25
C ARG A 177 14.09 34.37 -41.72
N GLU A 178 15.08 35.15 -42.14
CA GLU A 178 16.46 34.99 -41.71
C GLU A 178 16.65 35.48 -40.27
N ILE A 179 15.99 36.57 -39.91
CA ILE A 179 15.98 37.10 -38.55
C ILE A 179 15.31 36.08 -37.59
N ASN A 180 14.15 35.55 -37.92
CA ASN A 180 13.48 34.51 -37.11
C ASN A 180 14.36 33.26 -36.98
N ARG A 181 15.06 32.84 -38.02
CA ARG A 181 15.92 31.66 -37.97
C ARG A 181 17.10 31.86 -37.02
N ILE A 182 17.74 33.03 -37.03
CA ILE A 182 18.85 33.35 -36.14
C ILE A 182 18.39 33.34 -34.66
N TYR A 183 17.27 34.00 -34.36
CA TYR A 183 16.77 34.11 -32.98
C TYR A 183 16.12 32.82 -32.44
N LEU A 184 15.38 32.06 -33.27
CA LEU A 184 14.78 30.79 -32.85
C LEU A 184 15.86 29.69 -32.70
N HIS A 185 16.86 29.61 -33.59
CA HIS A 185 17.94 28.64 -33.43
C HIS A 185 18.80 28.91 -32.18
N SER A 186 19.02 30.17 -31.85
CA SER A 186 19.76 30.54 -30.64
C SER A 186 19.04 30.11 -29.35
N THR A 187 17.70 30.14 -29.36
CA THR A 187 16.89 29.81 -28.20
C THR A 187 16.62 28.28 -28.04
N THR A 188 16.86 27.52 -29.12
CA THR A 188 16.64 26.06 -29.09
C THR A 188 17.88 25.26 -28.69
N ILE A 189 19.07 25.89 -28.70
CA ILE A 189 20.36 25.25 -28.41
C ILE A 189 20.83 25.49 -26.95
N VAL A 190 20.16 26.35 -26.20
CA VAL A 190 20.35 26.56 -24.76
C VAL A 190 19.32 25.77 -23.97
#